data_52d833e4f36d4f1c69d1e9e6a39d2668
#
_entry.id   52d833e4f36d4f1c69d1e9e6a39d2668
#
_cell.length_a   1.000
_cell.length_b   1.000
_cell.length_c   1.000
_cell.angle_alpha   90.00
_cell.angle_beta   90.00
_cell.angle_gamma   90.00
#
_symmetry.space_group_name_H-M   'P 1'
#
loop_
_entity.id
_entity.type
_entity.pdbx_description
1 polymer ?
#
loop_
_entity_poly.entity_id
_entity_poly.type
_entity_poly.pdbx_seq_one_letter_code
_entity_poly.pdbx_strand_id
1 'polypeptide(L)'
;MAGLTAGEIAQVDVSGQIADVLAMPNHLEDALWRVESASLEKSLRRLEGPTPLLICGMGGSAIGGDLAAAVLGDRAMAPLRTIRGYELPSWVMPGSYVICASYSGDTEETLACYEAAAALGAPRVAVTTGGRLAETARGDGVPVIPLPGGLQPRAAVAYMLVAVLEVAAYIDAGPAVRTEIDAASASLAELAREWGPEADSDSLAKRVAQRGHRTALCIYGAGSTAPVAFRWKTQVNENAKVPAFAAELPEADHNEVVGWESASEFASFLAIFLEDSDQHPRVRQRIELTSSLIESQAAGTLRLESRGSSAVERVMSLVLLGDLVSIYLAVLKGVDPTPVDVIERLKEELGARETV
;
A
#
# COMPACT_ATOMS: atom_id res chain seq x y z
N MET A 1 -7.51 8.42 29.61
CA MET A 1 -7.23 8.21 28.17
C MET A 1 -6.93 6.74 28.01
N ALA A 2 -7.48 6.09 27.00
CA ALA A 2 -7.05 4.72 26.67
C ALA A 2 -5.53 4.74 26.44
N GLY A 3 -4.80 3.83 27.05
CA GLY A 3 -3.38 3.67 26.81
C GLY A 3 -3.12 2.79 25.58
N LEU A 4 -1.86 2.49 25.33
CA LEU A 4 -1.42 1.58 24.26
C LEU A 4 -0.62 0.41 24.85
N THR A 5 -1.07 -0.13 26.00
CA THR A 5 -0.57 -1.39 26.52
C THR A 5 -1.08 -2.56 25.66
N ALA A 6 -0.38 -3.67 25.63
CA ALA A 6 -0.82 -4.85 24.88
C ALA A 6 -2.24 -5.30 25.28
N GLY A 7 -2.58 -5.21 26.57
CA GLY A 7 -3.91 -5.56 27.07
C GLY A 7 -5.01 -4.61 26.56
N GLU A 8 -4.76 -3.30 26.53
CA GLU A 8 -5.72 -2.31 26.00
C GLU A 8 -5.89 -2.45 24.49
N ILE A 9 -4.80 -2.74 23.77
CA ILE A 9 -4.84 -3.00 22.32
C ILE A 9 -5.72 -4.23 22.06
N ALA A 10 -5.50 -5.34 22.76
CA ALA A 10 -6.28 -6.57 22.59
C ALA A 10 -7.77 -6.41 22.95
N GLN A 11 -8.11 -5.49 23.87
CA GLN A 11 -9.52 -5.20 24.21
C GLN A 11 -10.27 -4.46 23.11
N VAL A 12 -9.58 -3.66 22.30
CA VAL A 12 -10.20 -2.86 21.24
C VAL A 12 -10.10 -3.56 19.88
N ASP A 13 -8.94 -4.11 19.55
CA ASP A 13 -8.69 -4.91 18.33
C ASP A 13 -9.18 -6.34 18.51
N VAL A 14 -10.50 -6.50 18.67
CA VAL A 14 -11.14 -7.79 18.93
C VAL A 14 -10.95 -8.77 17.78
N SER A 15 -10.89 -8.26 16.56
CA SER A 15 -10.70 -9.06 15.34
C SER A 15 -9.24 -9.43 15.06
N GLY A 16 -8.29 -8.87 15.81
CA GLY A 16 -6.87 -9.21 15.72
C GLY A 16 -6.15 -8.65 14.49
N GLN A 17 -6.59 -7.50 13.95
CA GLN A 17 -5.97 -6.86 12.79
C GLN A 17 -4.48 -6.57 13.00
N ILE A 18 -4.05 -6.30 14.23
CA ILE A 18 -2.65 -6.06 14.55
C ILE A 18 -1.78 -7.30 14.30
N ALA A 19 -2.32 -8.50 14.50
CA ALA A 19 -1.59 -9.74 14.27
C ALA A 19 -1.27 -9.91 12.78
N ASP A 20 -2.20 -9.55 11.88
CA ASP A 20 -1.98 -9.58 10.44
C ASP A 20 -0.87 -8.59 10.02
N VAL A 21 -0.83 -7.40 10.65
CA VAL A 21 0.22 -6.41 10.39
C VAL A 21 1.58 -6.89 10.89
N LEU A 22 1.63 -7.47 12.08
CA LEU A 22 2.88 -8.01 12.66
C LEU A 22 3.39 -9.25 11.90
N ALA A 23 2.50 -9.96 11.19
CA ALA A 23 2.87 -11.07 10.32
C ALA A 23 3.46 -10.66 8.96
N MET A 24 3.54 -9.35 8.66
CA MET A 24 4.06 -8.83 7.40
C MET A 24 5.43 -9.42 6.99
N PRO A 25 6.41 -9.66 7.88
CA PRO A 25 7.64 -10.36 7.54
C PRO A 25 7.38 -11.74 6.91
N ASN A 26 6.55 -12.55 7.55
CA ASN A 26 6.21 -13.89 7.07
C ASN A 26 5.39 -13.82 5.77
N HIS A 27 4.58 -12.76 5.58
CA HIS A 27 3.83 -12.56 4.35
C HIS A 27 4.75 -12.30 3.15
N LEU A 28 5.89 -11.66 3.34
CA LEU A 28 6.89 -11.48 2.27
C LEU A 28 7.48 -12.83 1.81
N GLU A 29 7.83 -13.69 2.75
CA GLU A 29 8.39 -15.02 2.47
C GLU A 29 7.34 -15.95 1.82
N ASP A 30 6.14 -16.02 2.38
CA ASP A 30 5.04 -16.82 1.81
C ASP A 30 4.65 -16.32 0.41
N ALA A 31 4.74 -15.01 0.15
CA ALA A 31 4.44 -14.44 -1.15
C ALA A 31 5.40 -14.91 -2.24
N LEU A 32 6.70 -15.04 -1.96
CA LEU A 32 7.68 -15.60 -2.90
C LEU A 32 7.32 -17.04 -3.28
N TRP A 33 7.01 -17.87 -2.28
CA TRP A 33 6.59 -19.26 -2.53
C TRP A 33 5.31 -19.33 -3.38
N ARG A 34 4.34 -18.44 -3.15
CA ARG A 34 3.08 -18.40 -3.92
C ARG A 34 3.31 -18.02 -5.37
N VAL A 35 4.19 -17.06 -5.65
CA VAL A 35 4.55 -16.73 -7.03
C VAL A 35 5.23 -17.91 -7.71
N GLU A 36 6.15 -18.60 -7.04
CA GLU A 36 6.78 -19.81 -7.58
C GLU A 36 5.75 -20.90 -7.91
N SER A 37 4.76 -21.10 -7.02
CA SER A 37 3.70 -22.08 -7.22
C SER A 37 2.84 -21.80 -8.46
N ALA A 38 2.73 -20.54 -8.88
CA ALA A 38 1.99 -20.14 -10.07
C ALA A 38 2.69 -20.54 -11.38
N SER A 39 3.96 -20.92 -11.34
CA SER A 39 4.74 -21.41 -12.50
C SER A 39 4.57 -20.51 -13.73
N LEU A 40 4.88 -19.22 -13.58
CA LEU A 40 4.68 -18.21 -14.65
C LEU A 40 5.30 -18.62 -15.97
N GLU A 41 6.43 -19.30 -15.93
CA GLU A 41 7.16 -19.80 -17.11
C GLU A 41 6.38 -20.78 -17.97
N LYS A 42 5.33 -21.43 -17.44
CA LYS A 42 4.52 -22.40 -18.17
C LYS A 42 3.35 -21.77 -18.90
N SER A 43 2.87 -20.63 -18.44
CA SER A 43 1.60 -20.04 -18.88
C SER A 43 1.67 -18.57 -19.26
N LEU A 44 2.67 -17.82 -18.78
CA LEU A 44 2.84 -16.43 -19.16
C LEU A 44 3.78 -16.32 -20.37
N ARG A 45 3.23 -15.92 -21.51
CA ARG A 45 4.02 -15.70 -22.72
C ARG A 45 5.06 -14.60 -22.48
N ARG A 46 6.34 -14.85 -22.76
CA ARG A 46 7.38 -13.83 -22.82
C ARG A 46 7.31 -13.06 -24.14
N LEU A 47 7.41 -11.74 -24.03
CA LEU A 47 7.57 -10.83 -25.17
C LEU A 47 9.04 -10.41 -25.27
N GLU A 48 9.45 -9.92 -26.44
CA GLU A 48 10.82 -9.44 -26.63
C GLU A 48 10.99 -8.02 -26.09
N GLY A 49 12.03 -7.81 -25.31
CA GLY A 49 12.44 -6.51 -24.76
C GLY A 49 11.58 -6.01 -23.59
N PRO A 50 12.00 -4.87 -23.01
CA PRO A 50 11.29 -4.25 -21.90
C PRO A 50 9.86 -3.87 -22.29
N THR A 51 8.89 -4.34 -21.54
CA THR A 51 7.47 -4.21 -21.86
C THR A 51 6.73 -3.52 -20.72
N PRO A 52 5.85 -2.55 -21.01
CA PRO A 52 5.04 -1.91 -19.99
C PRO A 52 4.22 -2.90 -19.18
N LEU A 53 4.20 -2.71 -17.85
CA LEU A 53 3.43 -3.51 -16.92
C LEU A 53 2.31 -2.66 -16.30
N LEU A 54 1.07 -3.07 -16.52
CA LEU A 54 -0.08 -2.48 -15.88
C LEU A 54 -0.53 -3.33 -14.70
N ILE A 55 -0.92 -2.68 -13.62
CA ILE A 55 -1.47 -3.32 -12.43
C ILE A 55 -2.88 -2.78 -12.23
N CYS A 56 -3.89 -3.58 -12.58
CA CYS A 56 -5.30 -3.24 -12.44
C CYS A 56 -5.84 -3.77 -11.11
N GLY A 57 -6.34 -2.87 -10.27
CA GLY A 57 -6.86 -3.23 -8.95
C GLY A 57 -7.40 -2.01 -8.20
N MET A 58 -8.00 -2.27 -7.04
CA MET A 58 -8.55 -1.24 -6.17
C MET A 58 -7.98 -1.34 -4.75
N GLY A 59 -7.95 -0.24 -4.01
CA GLY A 59 -7.59 -0.21 -2.58
C GLY A 59 -6.27 -0.94 -2.25
N GLY A 60 -6.37 -1.90 -1.34
CA GLY A 60 -5.23 -2.71 -0.89
C GLY A 60 -4.59 -3.56 -2.01
N SER A 61 -5.37 -3.95 -3.03
CA SER A 61 -4.83 -4.69 -4.18
C SER A 61 -4.05 -3.81 -5.15
N ALA A 62 -4.44 -2.55 -5.30
CA ALA A 62 -3.78 -1.60 -6.20
C ALA A 62 -2.47 -1.05 -5.64
N ILE A 63 -2.41 -0.79 -4.33
CA ILE A 63 -1.26 -0.13 -3.70
C ILE A 63 0.05 -0.92 -3.86
N GLY A 64 -0.04 -2.26 -3.96
CA GLY A 64 1.12 -3.11 -4.24
C GLY A 64 1.85 -2.75 -5.54
N GLY A 65 1.09 -2.31 -6.56
CA GLY A 65 1.64 -1.83 -7.83
C GLY A 65 2.43 -0.53 -7.68
N ASP A 66 1.88 0.44 -6.95
CA ASP A 66 2.57 1.72 -6.71
C ASP A 66 3.81 1.54 -5.84
N LEU A 67 3.72 0.68 -4.81
CA LEU A 67 4.88 0.35 -3.97
C LEU A 67 5.97 -0.38 -4.77
N ALA A 68 5.59 -1.29 -5.67
CA ALA A 68 6.54 -1.97 -6.55
C ALA A 68 7.24 -0.99 -7.50
N ALA A 69 6.50 -0.04 -8.09
CA ALA A 69 7.08 1.02 -8.90
C ALA A 69 8.05 1.89 -8.08
N ALA A 70 7.70 2.22 -6.82
CA ALA A 70 8.58 2.96 -5.91
C ALA A 70 9.84 2.19 -5.53
N VAL A 71 9.73 0.89 -5.26
CA VAL A 71 10.86 0.00 -4.95
C VAL A 71 11.80 -0.11 -6.14
N LEU A 72 11.27 -0.27 -7.35
CA LEU A 72 12.09 -0.37 -8.54
C LEU A 72 12.74 0.97 -8.90
N GLY A 73 12.00 2.08 -8.77
CA GLY A 73 12.52 3.43 -9.05
C GLY A 73 13.25 3.48 -10.39
N ASP A 74 14.45 4.03 -10.38
CA ASP A 74 15.30 4.15 -11.58
C ASP A 74 15.83 2.80 -12.10
N ARG A 75 15.64 1.72 -11.37
CA ARG A 75 15.99 0.34 -11.81
C ARG A 75 14.92 -0.28 -12.71
N ALA A 76 13.75 0.34 -12.83
CA ALA A 76 12.71 -0.13 -13.75
C ALA A 76 13.19 -0.02 -15.20
N MET A 77 13.06 -1.13 -15.94
CA MET A 77 13.45 -1.21 -17.37
C MET A 77 12.29 -0.84 -18.29
N ALA A 78 11.06 -0.83 -17.77
CA ALA A 78 9.86 -0.42 -18.47
C ALA A 78 8.88 0.29 -17.49
N PRO A 79 7.93 1.09 -18.00
CA PRO A 79 6.95 1.73 -17.14
C PRO A 79 6.08 0.72 -16.39
N LEU A 80 5.94 0.90 -15.06
CA LEU A 80 4.93 0.24 -14.23
C LEU A 80 3.82 1.27 -13.94
N ARG A 81 2.56 0.91 -14.20
CA ARG A 81 1.44 1.81 -13.94
C ARG A 81 0.26 1.11 -13.30
N THR A 82 -0.17 1.61 -12.17
CA THR A 82 -1.38 1.15 -11.50
C THR A 82 -2.63 1.84 -12.10
N ILE A 83 -3.63 1.03 -12.41
CA ILE A 83 -4.92 1.45 -12.96
C ILE A 83 -6.00 1.20 -11.91
N ARG A 84 -6.75 2.26 -11.59
CA ARG A 84 -7.89 2.23 -10.66
C ARG A 84 -9.13 2.69 -11.42
N GLY A 85 -9.97 1.76 -11.83
CA GLY A 85 -11.17 2.04 -12.59
C GLY A 85 -11.54 0.89 -13.52
N TYR A 86 -12.51 1.13 -14.38
CA TYR A 86 -13.13 0.12 -15.25
C TYR A 86 -12.47 -0.02 -16.61
N GLU A 87 -11.60 0.91 -17.02
CA GLU A 87 -11.07 0.99 -18.37
C GLU A 87 -9.54 0.94 -18.39
N LEU A 88 -8.99 0.29 -19.40
CA LEU A 88 -7.57 0.38 -19.72
C LEU A 88 -7.30 1.66 -20.52
N PRO A 89 -6.15 2.33 -20.28
CA PRO A 89 -5.73 3.45 -21.11
C PRO A 89 -5.62 3.07 -22.59
N SER A 90 -5.99 3.98 -23.48
CA SER A 90 -6.00 3.74 -24.94
C SER A 90 -4.64 3.42 -25.55
N TRP A 91 -3.55 3.67 -24.84
CA TRP A 91 -2.19 3.34 -25.28
C TRP A 91 -1.79 1.89 -24.97
N VAL A 92 -2.62 1.14 -24.23
CA VAL A 92 -2.37 -0.28 -23.95
C VAL A 92 -2.52 -1.08 -25.23
N MET A 93 -1.54 -1.90 -25.52
CA MET A 93 -1.45 -2.70 -26.75
C MET A 93 -1.26 -4.19 -26.43
N PRO A 94 -1.39 -5.08 -27.40
CA PRO A 94 -1.11 -6.51 -27.24
C PRO A 94 0.30 -6.83 -26.69
N GLY A 95 1.22 -5.88 -26.78
CA GLY A 95 2.57 -5.94 -26.22
C GLY A 95 2.69 -5.45 -24.79
N SER A 96 1.60 -5.11 -24.09
CA SER A 96 1.62 -4.71 -22.68
C SER A 96 1.23 -5.87 -21.78
N TYR A 97 1.91 -6.06 -20.65
CA TYR A 97 1.49 -7.03 -19.63
C TYR A 97 0.48 -6.40 -18.66
N VAL A 98 -0.50 -7.20 -18.23
CA VAL A 98 -1.54 -6.76 -17.30
C VAL A 98 -1.65 -7.71 -16.12
N ILE A 99 -1.35 -7.20 -14.93
CA ILE A 99 -1.69 -7.87 -13.67
C ILE A 99 -3.09 -7.42 -13.26
N CYS A 100 -4.00 -8.35 -13.07
CA CYS A 100 -5.32 -8.11 -12.52
C CYS A 100 -5.32 -8.58 -11.06
N ALA A 101 -5.32 -7.63 -10.13
CA ALA A 101 -5.19 -7.87 -8.70
C ALA A 101 -6.50 -7.57 -7.97
N SER A 102 -7.10 -8.60 -7.39
CA SER A 102 -8.30 -8.49 -6.56
C SER A 102 -8.23 -9.52 -5.44
N TYR A 103 -8.20 -9.07 -4.19
CA TYR A 103 -8.14 -10.00 -3.06
C TYR A 103 -9.35 -10.94 -3.07
N SER A 104 -10.59 -10.44 -3.17
CA SER A 104 -11.80 -11.26 -3.25
C SER A 104 -11.95 -12.01 -4.58
N GLY A 105 -11.39 -11.46 -5.66
CA GLY A 105 -11.60 -11.95 -7.03
C GLY A 105 -12.90 -11.47 -7.68
N ASP A 106 -13.68 -10.65 -7.00
CA ASP A 106 -15.00 -10.18 -7.45
C ASP A 106 -15.09 -8.66 -7.63
N THR A 107 -13.94 -7.96 -7.62
CA THR A 107 -13.88 -6.51 -7.82
C THR A 107 -14.25 -6.18 -9.26
N GLU A 108 -15.34 -5.44 -9.47
CA GLU A 108 -15.91 -5.16 -10.79
C GLU A 108 -14.92 -4.45 -11.72
N GLU A 109 -14.22 -3.44 -11.21
CA GLU A 109 -13.22 -2.67 -11.96
C GLU A 109 -12.07 -3.57 -12.44
N THR A 110 -11.63 -4.50 -11.58
CA THR A 110 -10.55 -5.43 -11.92
C THR A 110 -11.00 -6.44 -12.98
N LEU A 111 -12.24 -6.94 -12.87
CA LEU A 111 -12.82 -7.86 -13.86
C LEU A 111 -13.01 -7.16 -15.21
N ALA A 112 -13.49 -5.92 -15.23
CA ALA A 112 -13.62 -5.14 -16.47
C ALA A 112 -12.25 -4.94 -17.15
N CYS A 113 -11.21 -4.59 -16.39
CA CYS A 113 -9.84 -4.49 -16.92
C CYS A 113 -9.31 -5.84 -17.43
N TYR A 114 -9.64 -6.94 -16.74
CA TYR A 114 -9.26 -8.29 -17.18
C TYR A 114 -9.87 -8.64 -18.55
N GLU A 115 -11.16 -8.38 -18.74
CA GLU A 115 -11.88 -8.59 -19.99
C GLU A 115 -11.35 -7.69 -21.11
N ALA A 116 -11.10 -6.41 -20.81
CA ALA A 116 -10.53 -5.47 -21.77
C ALA A 116 -9.12 -5.91 -22.23
N ALA A 117 -8.28 -6.38 -21.31
CA ALA A 117 -6.96 -6.93 -21.64
C ALA A 117 -7.07 -8.23 -22.48
N ALA A 118 -8.07 -9.06 -22.19
CA ALA A 118 -8.37 -10.24 -22.99
C ALA A 118 -8.73 -9.89 -24.44
N ALA A 119 -9.63 -8.93 -24.62
CA ALA A 119 -10.06 -8.47 -25.94
C ALA A 119 -8.90 -7.88 -26.77
N LEU A 120 -7.90 -7.27 -26.11
CA LEU A 120 -6.67 -6.79 -26.75
C LEU A 120 -5.66 -7.89 -27.06
N GLY A 121 -5.84 -9.12 -26.53
CA GLY A 121 -4.83 -10.17 -26.59
C GLY A 121 -3.57 -9.89 -25.78
N ALA A 122 -3.65 -9.01 -24.77
CA ALA A 122 -2.54 -8.71 -23.87
C ALA A 122 -2.27 -9.87 -22.92
N PRO A 123 -0.99 -10.25 -22.66
CA PRO A 123 -0.65 -11.23 -21.64
C PRO A 123 -1.13 -10.77 -20.26
N ARG A 124 -1.76 -11.67 -19.51
CA ARG A 124 -2.39 -11.38 -18.21
C ARG A 124 -1.85 -12.28 -17.11
N VAL A 125 -1.90 -11.78 -15.87
CA VAL A 125 -1.69 -12.54 -14.64
C VAL A 125 -2.80 -12.15 -13.66
N ALA A 126 -3.45 -13.12 -13.04
CA ALA A 126 -4.40 -12.88 -11.97
C ALA A 126 -3.71 -13.02 -10.59
N VAL A 127 -4.00 -12.12 -9.67
CA VAL A 127 -3.51 -12.16 -8.28
C VAL A 127 -4.73 -12.10 -7.36
N THR A 128 -5.09 -13.22 -6.71
CA THR A 128 -6.36 -13.32 -6.00
C THR A 128 -6.42 -14.51 -5.04
N THR A 129 -7.34 -14.47 -4.05
CA THR A 129 -7.67 -15.65 -3.22
C THR A 129 -8.59 -16.64 -3.94
N GLY A 130 -9.38 -16.16 -4.92
CA GLY A 130 -10.41 -16.96 -5.59
C GLY A 130 -11.35 -16.10 -6.42
N GLY A 131 -12.66 -16.35 -6.30
CA GLY A 131 -13.73 -15.61 -6.97
C GLY A 131 -13.74 -15.75 -8.49
N ARG A 132 -14.56 -14.93 -9.13
CA ARG A 132 -14.73 -14.92 -10.59
C ARG A 132 -13.42 -14.70 -11.35
N LEU A 133 -12.51 -13.88 -10.81
CA LEU A 133 -11.22 -13.63 -11.44
C LEU A 133 -10.39 -14.92 -11.55
N ALA A 134 -10.33 -15.73 -10.49
CA ALA A 134 -9.59 -16.99 -10.53
C ALA A 134 -10.23 -18.02 -11.46
N GLU A 135 -11.56 -18.09 -11.45
CA GLU A 135 -12.31 -19.02 -12.32
C GLU A 135 -12.10 -18.68 -13.80
N THR A 136 -12.29 -17.42 -14.17
CA THR A 136 -12.09 -16.94 -15.54
C THR A 136 -10.64 -17.09 -15.98
N ALA A 137 -9.67 -16.71 -15.16
CA ALA A 137 -8.26 -16.82 -15.47
C ALA A 137 -7.83 -18.27 -15.73
N ARG A 138 -8.29 -19.23 -14.90
CA ARG A 138 -8.03 -20.66 -15.12
C ARG A 138 -8.68 -21.18 -16.39
N GLY A 139 -9.93 -20.75 -16.68
CA GLY A 139 -10.62 -21.08 -17.92
C GLY A 139 -9.89 -20.59 -19.17
N ASP A 140 -9.28 -19.43 -19.10
CA ASP A 140 -8.49 -18.82 -20.17
C ASP A 140 -7.04 -19.34 -20.26
N GLY A 141 -6.60 -20.22 -19.34
CA GLY A 141 -5.21 -20.66 -19.24
C GLY A 141 -4.25 -19.56 -18.78
N VAL A 142 -4.75 -18.51 -18.12
CA VAL A 142 -3.98 -17.40 -17.56
C VAL A 142 -3.44 -17.80 -16.17
N PRO A 143 -2.15 -17.53 -15.86
CA PRO A 143 -1.59 -17.87 -14.55
C PRO A 143 -2.29 -17.11 -13.43
N VAL A 144 -2.53 -17.83 -12.32
CA VAL A 144 -3.10 -17.27 -11.09
C VAL A 144 -2.06 -17.39 -9.99
N ILE A 145 -1.63 -16.25 -9.45
CA ILE A 145 -0.83 -16.18 -8.23
C ILE A 145 -1.82 -16.24 -7.05
N PRO A 146 -1.83 -17.33 -6.27
CA PRO A 146 -2.83 -17.51 -5.24
C PRO A 146 -2.47 -16.70 -3.98
N LEU A 147 -3.43 -15.99 -3.43
CA LEU A 147 -3.30 -15.31 -2.14
C LEU A 147 -3.88 -16.16 -1.00
N PRO A 148 -3.42 -16.02 0.25
CA PRO A 148 -4.06 -16.65 1.39
C PRO A 148 -5.41 -16.00 1.67
N GLY A 149 -6.41 -16.82 2.00
CA GLY A 149 -7.69 -16.31 2.53
C GLY A 149 -7.58 -15.89 3.99
N GLY A 150 -8.60 -15.19 4.48
CA GLY A 150 -8.75 -14.84 5.89
C GLY A 150 -8.16 -13.49 6.32
N LEU A 151 -7.40 -12.81 5.46
CA LEU A 151 -6.89 -11.47 5.73
C LEU A 151 -7.89 -10.40 5.31
N GLN A 152 -7.79 -9.23 5.93
CA GLN A 152 -8.36 -8.05 5.31
C GLN A 152 -7.57 -7.68 4.04
N PRO A 153 -8.22 -7.22 2.94
CA PRO A 153 -7.51 -6.90 1.69
C PRO A 153 -6.32 -5.94 1.89
N ARG A 154 -6.43 -5.00 2.82
CA ARG A 154 -5.36 -4.06 3.18
C ARG A 154 -4.17 -4.70 3.89
N ALA A 155 -4.36 -5.84 4.56
CA ALA A 155 -3.28 -6.58 5.20
C ALA A 155 -2.48 -7.46 4.21
N ALA A 156 -3.01 -7.70 3.00
CA ALA A 156 -2.34 -8.48 1.97
C ALA A 156 -1.30 -7.71 1.14
N VAL A 157 -0.85 -6.54 1.61
CA VAL A 157 0.04 -5.63 0.85
C VAL A 157 1.37 -6.28 0.45
N ALA A 158 1.97 -7.09 1.33
CA ALA A 158 3.22 -7.81 1.04
C ALA A 158 3.06 -8.77 -0.15
N TYR A 159 1.95 -9.50 -0.19
CA TYR A 159 1.63 -10.40 -1.31
C TYR A 159 1.46 -9.64 -2.62
N MET A 160 0.76 -8.51 -2.60
CA MET A 160 0.55 -7.68 -3.79
C MET A 160 1.85 -7.08 -4.30
N LEU A 161 2.69 -6.58 -3.39
CA LEU A 161 4.02 -6.05 -3.72
C LEU A 161 4.91 -7.10 -4.38
N VAL A 162 5.07 -8.26 -3.72
CA VAL A 162 5.95 -9.34 -4.19
C VAL A 162 5.45 -9.89 -5.53
N ALA A 163 4.14 -10.09 -5.71
CA ALA A 163 3.58 -10.54 -6.97
C ALA A 163 3.96 -9.61 -8.13
N VAL A 164 3.86 -8.29 -7.94
CA VAL A 164 4.22 -7.31 -8.97
C VAL A 164 5.72 -7.30 -9.24
N LEU A 165 6.57 -7.32 -8.20
CA LEU A 165 8.03 -7.35 -8.34
C LEU A 165 8.52 -8.59 -9.09
N GLU A 166 8.00 -9.76 -8.76
CA GLU A 166 8.36 -11.02 -9.40
C GLU A 166 7.87 -11.11 -10.85
N VAL A 167 6.66 -10.62 -11.13
CA VAL A 167 6.19 -10.53 -12.53
C VAL A 167 7.04 -9.53 -13.31
N ALA A 168 7.37 -8.36 -12.73
CA ALA A 168 8.24 -7.37 -13.37
C ALA A 168 9.63 -7.96 -13.70
N ALA A 169 10.22 -8.72 -12.78
CA ALA A 169 11.48 -9.42 -13.02
C ALA A 169 11.35 -10.50 -14.11
N TYR A 170 10.25 -11.26 -14.10
CA TYR A 170 10.01 -12.32 -15.09
C TYR A 170 9.91 -11.78 -16.53
N ILE A 171 9.31 -10.61 -16.71
CA ILE A 171 9.12 -9.97 -18.03
C ILE A 171 10.21 -8.97 -18.41
N ASP A 172 11.31 -8.92 -17.68
CA ASP A 172 12.41 -7.98 -17.87
C ASP A 172 11.99 -6.49 -17.75
N ALA A 173 10.92 -6.19 -17.00
CA ALA A 173 10.50 -4.82 -16.69
C ALA A 173 11.26 -4.21 -15.50
N GLY A 174 11.99 -5.03 -14.74
CA GLY A 174 12.85 -4.62 -13.63
C GLY A 174 13.78 -5.76 -13.19
N PRO A 175 14.75 -5.50 -12.30
CA PRO A 175 15.64 -6.51 -11.77
C PRO A 175 14.91 -7.47 -10.82
N ALA A 176 15.43 -8.68 -10.65
CA ALA A 176 15.04 -9.57 -9.57
C ALA A 176 15.54 -9.00 -8.23
N VAL A 177 14.64 -8.89 -7.24
CA VAL A 177 14.91 -8.28 -5.93
C VAL A 177 14.66 -9.25 -4.76
N ARG A 178 14.71 -10.56 -4.99
CA ARG A 178 14.44 -11.59 -3.97
C ARG A 178 15.32 -11.45 -2.74
N THR A 179 16.60 -11.20 -2.91
CA THR A 179 17.52 -10.98 -1.78
C THR A 179 17.18 -9.73 -0.97
N GLU A 180 16.60 -8.71 -1.61
CA GLU A 180 16.11 -7.53 -0.91
C GLU A 180 14.81 -7.86 -0.15
N ILE A 181 13.94 -8.72 -0.69
CA ILE A 181 12.71 -9.19 -0.02
C ILE A 181 13.07 -10.02 1.22
N ASP A 182 14.04 -10.95 1.12
CA ASP A 182 14.52 -11.74 2.25
C ASP A 182 15.13 -10.85 3.35
N ALA A 183 15.94 -9.86 2.96
CA ALA A 183 16.50 -8.87 3.90
C ALA A 183 15.38 -8.03 4.57
N ALA A 184 14.37 -7.64 3.80
CA ALA A 184 13.22 -6.90 4.31
C ALA A 184 12.40 -7.73 5.31
N SER A 185 12.19 -9.03 5.06
CA SER A 185 11.53 -9.92 6.03
C SER A 185 12.27 -9.90 7.37
N ALA A 186 13.59 -10.10 7.37
CA ALA A 186 14.40 -10.10 8.59
C ALA A 186 14.35 -8.74 9.32
N SER A 187 14.53 -7.64 8.59
CA SER A 187 14.51 -6.28 9.12
C SER A 187 13.14 -5.91 9.70
N LEU A 188 12.06 -6.22 8.99
CA LEU A 188 10.70 -5.97 9.47
C LEU A 188 10.33 -6.79 10.70
N ALA A 189 10.87 -8.00 10.87
CA ALA A 189 10.65 -8.80 12.07
C ALA A 189 11.25 -8.13 13.32
N GLU A 190 12.37 -7.41 13.17
CA GLU A 190 12.95 -6.60 14.25
C GLU A 190 12.10 -5.37 14.53
N LEU A 191 11.68 -4.65 13.50
CA LEU A 191 10.83 -3.47 13.62
C LEU A 191 9.43 -3.80 14.20
N ALA A 192 8.86 -4.97 13.86
CA ALA A 192 7.61 -5.45 14.42
C ALA A 192 7.71 -5.67 15.95
N ARG A 193 8.88 -6.08 16.44
CA ARG A 193 9.13 -6.17 17.89
C ARG A 193 9.36 -4.80 18.51
N GLU A 194 10.12 -3.93 17.85
CA GLU A 194 10.44 -2.57 18.32
C GLU A 194 9.18 -1.69 18.43
N TRP A 195 8.23 -1.85 17.52
CA TRP A 195 7.03 -1.00 17.41
C TRP A 195 5.73 -1.69 17.80
N GLY A 196 5.76 -2.98 18.09
CA GLY A 196 4.59 -3.80 18.36
C GLY A 196 3.92 -3.53 19.72
N PRO A 197 2.88 -4.29 20.07
CA PRO A 197 2.10 -4.10 21.30
C PRO A 197 2.92 -4.16 22.57
N GLU A 198 3.88 -5.09 22.63
CA GLU A 198 4.74 -5.32 23.81
C GLU A 198 5.88 -4.29 23.93
N ALA A 199 6.11 -3.46 22.92
CA ALA A 199 7.10 -2.39 22.97
C ALA A 199 6.72 -1.31 24.00
N ASP A 200 7.72 -0.56 24.43
CA ASP A 200 7.54 0.54 25.37
C ASP A 200 6.47 1.54 24.91
N SER A 201 5.84 2.20 25.87
CA SER A 201 4.77 3.18 25.61
C SER A 201 5.21 4.38 24.75
N ASP A 202 6.51 4.62 24.68
CA ASP A 202 7.16 5.67 23.89
C ASP A 202 7.82 5.14 22.60
N SER A 203 7.56 3.88 22.20
CA SER A 203 7.99 3.37 20.90
C SER A 203 7.49 4.26 19.77
N LEU A 204 8.22 4.31 18.65
CA LEU A 204 7.95 5.26 17.57
C LEU A 204 6.49 5.22 17.09
N ALA A 205 5.95 4.03 16.82
CA ALA A 205 4.58 3.89 16.32
C ALA A 205 3.54 4.39 17.34
N LYS A 206 3.72 4.07 18.64
CA LYS A 206 2.84 4.54 19.71
C LYS A 206 2.91 6.04 19.89
N ARG A 207 4.11 6.64 19.84
CA ARG A 207 4.27 8.10 19.93
C ARG A 207 3.61 8.82 18.77
N VAL A 208 3.77 8.33 17.54
CA VAL A 208 3.13 8.93 16.35
C VAL A 208 1.61 8.87 16.50
N ALA A 209 1.06 7.74 16.91
CA ALA A 209 -0.37 7.59 17.15
C ALA A 209 -0.88 8.53 18.27
N GLN A 210 -0.15 8.65 19.37
CA GLN A 210 -0.50 9.57 20.47
C GLN A 210 -0.51 11.04 20.02
N ARG A 211 0.47 11.43 19.18
CA ARG A 211 0.53 12.78 18.59
C ARG A 211 -0.61 13.01 17.60
N GLY A 212 -0.98 11.97 16.83
CA GLY A 212 -2.07 12.02 15.85
C GLY A 212 -3.48 11.91 16.46
N HIS A 213 -3.58 11.53 17.73
CA HIS A 213 -4.88 11.36 18.36
C HIS A 213 -5.66 12.69 18.44
N ARG A 214 -6.90 12.72 17.93
CA ARG A 214 -7.79 13.89 17.81
C ARG A 214 -7.29 14.96 16.84
N THR A 215 -6.44 14.61 15.90
CA THR A 215 -6.06 15.49 14.79
C THR A 215 -6.46 14.85 13.46
N ALA A 216 -6.60 15.64 12.41
CA ALA A 216 -6.58 15.14 11.04
C ALA A 216 -5.13 15.02 10.59
N LEU A 217 -4.78 13.89 9.97
CA LEU A 217 -3.41 13.66 9.50
C LEU A 217 -3.25 14.15 8.07
N CYS A 218 -2.23 14.99 7.83
CA CYS A 218 -1.75 15.35 6.50
C CYS A 218 -0.40 14.66 6.29
N ILE A 219 -0.35 13.67 5.40
CA ILE A 219 0.82 12.80 5.21
C ILE A 219 1.48 13.19 3.89
N TYR A 220 2.75 13.61 3.95
CA TYR A 220 3.54 14.02 2.80
C TYR A 220 4.58 12.95 2.47
N GLY A 221 4.69 12.60 1.21
CA GLY A 221 5.74 11.74 0.67
C GLY A 221 6.38 12.35 -0.55
N ALA A 222 7.52 11.83 -0.97
CA ALA A 222 8.21 12.26 -2.18
C ALA A 222 8.90 11.06 -2.85
N GLY A 223 8.76 10.92 -4.15
CA GLY A 223 9.35 9.80 -4.87
C GLY A 223 8.93 8.44 -4.30
N SER A 224 9.88 7.66 -3.75
CA SER A 224 9.60 6.34 -3.18
C SER A 224 8.62 6.35 -2.01
N THR A 225 8.52 7.46 -1.26
CA THR A 225 7.62 7.58 -0.12
C THR A 225 6.23 8.12 -0.47
N ALA A 226 6.01 8.65 -1.68
CA ALA A 226 4.70 9.16 -2.09
C ALA A 226 3.57 8.10 -2.03
N PRO A 227 3.73 6.88 -2.60
CA PRO A 227 2.72 5.84 -2.46
C PRO A 227 2.57 5.33 -1.02
N VAL A 228 3.62 5.41 -0.21
CA VAL A 228 3.53 5.08 1.21
C VAL A 228 2.66 6.09 1.95
N ALA A 229 2.81 7.40 1.67
CA ALA A 229 1.95 8.44 2.24
C ALA A 229 0.48 8.23 1.86
N PHE A 230 0.21 7.87 0.60
CA PHE A 230 -1.14 7.50 0.17
C PHE A 230 -1.68 6.27 0.92
N ARG A 231 -0.84 5.24 1.15
CA ARG A 231 -1.23 4.08 1.96
C ARG A 231 -1.53 4.48 3.41
N TRP A 232 -0.69 5.28 4.05
CA TRP A 232 -0.95 5.74 5.41
C TRP A 232 -2.34 6.39 5.52
N LYS A 233 -2.67 7.29 4.59
CA LYS A 233 -3.98 7.92 4.51
C LYS A 233 -5.10 6.88 4.46
N THR A 234 -5.00 5.88 3.59
CA THR A 234 -6.05 4.85 3.46
C THR A 234 -6.14 3.97 4.70
N GLN A 235 -5.00 3.59 5.29
CA GLN A 235 -4.97 2.81 6.53
C GLN A 235 -5.60 3.57 7.72
N VAL A 236 -5.31 4.86 7.87
CA VAL A 236 -5.95 5.70 8.90
C VAL A 236 -7.45 5.80 8.67
N ASN A 237 -7.88 6.00 7.44
CA ASN A 237 -9.32 6.05 7.10
C ASN A 237 -10.02 4.73 7.44
N GLU A 238 -9.44 3.59 7.03
CA GLU A 238 -10.06 2.27 7.20
C GLU A 238 -9.94 1.73 8.62
N ASN A 239 -8.78 1.83 9.27
CA ASN A 239 -8.55 1.28 10.59
C ASN A 239 -9.08 2.21 11.70
N ALA A 240 -8.67 3.48 11.71
CA ALA A 240 -9.05 4.43 12.75
C ALA A 240 -10.41 5.11 12.51
N LYS A 241 -11.02 4.99 11.33
CA LYS A 241 -12.25 5.69 10.94
C LYS A 241 -12.11 7.21 11.15
N VAL A 242 -10.97 7.74 10.73
CA VAL A 242 -10.60 9.17 10.84
C VAL A 242 -10.22 9.69 9.46
N PRO A 243 -10.72 10.87 9.04
CA PRO A 243 -10.25 11.50 7.81
C PRO A 243 -8.74 11.77 7.87
N ALA A 244 -8.03 11.38 6.83
CA ALA A 244 -6.62 11.68 6.63
C ALA A 244 -6.39 12.07 5.16
N PHE A 245 -5.35 12.85 4.93
CA PHE A 245 -5.00 13.40 3.63
C PHE A 245 -3.59 12.98 3.27
N ALA A 246 -3.30 12.87 1.98
CA ALA A 246 -1.95 12.61 1.50
C ALA A 246 -1.65 13.52 0.31
N ALA A 247 -0.43 14.04 0.28
CA ALA A 247 0.06 14.85 -0.82
C ALA A 247 1.51 14.51 -1.15
N GLU A 248 1.91 14.83 -2.37
CA GLU A 248 3.26 14.57 -2.86
C GLU A 248 4.09 15.86 -2.94
N LEU A 249 5.31 15.78 -2.43
CA LEU A 249 6.34 16.78 -2.63
C LEU A 249 7.21 16.41 -3.85
N PRO A 250 7.65 17.39 -4.65
CA PRO A 250 7.56 18.83 -4.38
C PRO A 250 6.27 19.52 -4.85
N GLU A 251 5.31 18.80 -5.43
CA GLU A 251 4.10 19.42 -5.98
C GLU A 251 3.31 20.22 -4.93
N ALA A 252 3.15 19.70 -3.72
CA ALA A 252 2.44 20.39 -2.64
C ALA A 252 3.09 21.74 -2.24
N ASP A 253 4.38 21.93 -2.46
CA ASP A 253 5.07 23.20 -2.22
C ASP A 253 4.64 24.31 -3.19
N HIS A 254 3.99 23.97 -4.31
CA HIS A 254 3.54 24.92 -5.32
C HIS A 254 2.08 25.36 -5.15
N ASN A 255 1.35 24.75 -4.21
CA ASN A 255 -0.08 25.00 -4.01
C ASN A 255 -0.53 24.79 -2.55
N GLU A 256 -0.46 23.57 -2.01
CA GLU A 256 -1.06 23.19 -0.74
C GLU A 256 -0.43 23.90 0.47
N VAL A 257 0.86 24.21 0.43
CA VAL A 257 1.56 24.93 1.51
C VAL A 257 0.90 26.25 1.86
N VAL A 258 0.28 26.94 0.89
CA VAL A 258 -0.46 28.18 1.11
C VAL A 258 -1.69 27.96 2.00
N GLY A 259 -2.35 26.82 1.86
CA GLY A 259 -3.53 26.47 2.68
C GLY A 259 -3.24 26.35 4.17
N TRP A 260 -1.98 26.14 4.55
CA TRP A 260 -1.59 26.08 5.95
C TRP A 260 -1.65 27.42 6.69
N GLU A 261 -1.65 28.57 5.96
CA GLU A 261 -1.68 29.90 6.60
C GLU A 261 -2.88 30.09 7.57
N SER A 262 -3.99 29.39 7.32
CA SER A 262 -5.19 29.45 8.16
C SER A 262 -5.69 28.08 8.63
N ALA A 263 -4.86 27.03 8.54
CA ALA A 263 -5.28 25.66 8.85
C ALA A 263 -5.82 25.52 10.28
N SER A 264 -5.23 26.20 11.25
CA SER A 264 -5.64 26.18 12.66
C SER A 264 -7.04 26.77 12.92
N GLU A 265 -7.59 27.56 11.99
CA GLU A 265 -8.94 28.12 12.08
C GLU A 265 -10.02 27.06 11.76
N PHE A 266 -9.66 26.03 11.01
CA PHE A 266 -10.61 24.98 10.55
C PHE A 266 -10.58 23.75 11.42
N ALA A 267 -9.40 23.23 11.75
CA ALA A 267 -9.24 22.01 12.52
C ALA A 267 -7.81 21.88 13.08
N SER A 268 -7.63 20.89 13.95
CA SER A 268 -6.31 20.46 14.40
C SER A 268 -5.71 19.49 13.39
N PHE A 269 -4.66 19.89 12.68
CA PHE A 269 -3.96 19.09 11.69
C PHE A 269 -2.55 18.72 12.17
N LEU A 270 -2.18 17.43 12.09
CA LEU A 270 -0.81 16.96 12.29
C LEU A 270 -0.18 16.70 10.92
N ALA A 271 0.92 17.38 10.60
CA ALA A 271 1.67 17.14 9.39
C ALA A 271 2.74 16.05 9.61
N ILE A 272 2.77 15.04 8.77
CA ILE A 272 3.72 13.92 8.82
C ILE A 272 4.45 13.86 7.47
N PHE A 273 5.77 14.02 7.51
CA PHE A 273 6.64 13.92 6.35
C PHE A 273 7.37 12.58 6.37
N LEU A 274 7.15 11.76 5.34
CA LEU A 274 7.83 10.49 5.17
C LEU A 274 9.08 10.71 4.31
N GLU A 275 10.24 10.44 4.89
CA GLU A 275 11.54 10.63 4.25
C GLU A 275 12.18 9.29 3.91
N ASP A 276 12.80 9.21 2.74
CA ASP A 276 13.68 8.10 2.39
C ASP A 276 15.14 8.51 2.67
N SER A 277 15.91 7.63 3.30
CA SER A 277 17.34 7.85 3.51
C SER A 277 18.13 8.05 2.22
N ASP A 278 17.63 7.55 1.10
CA ASP A 278 18.21 7.63 -0.25
C ASP A 278 17.53 8.69 -1.15
N GLN A 279 16.73 9.59 -0.58
CA GLN A 279 16.05 10.62 -1.37
C GLN A 279 17.01 11.73 -1.85
N HIS A 280 16.63 12.36 -2.96
CA HIS A 280 17.40 13.48 -3.53
C HIS A 280 17.62 14.59 -2.49
N PRO A 281 18.85 15.12 -2.32
CA PRO A 281 19.17 16.10 -1.27
C PRO A 281 18.28 17.36 -1.30
N ARG A 282 17.87 17.80 -2.48
CA ARG A 282 16.97 18.94 -2.65
C ARG A 282 15.56 18.67 -2.14
N VAL A 283 15.08 17.44 -2.22
CA VAL A 283 13.80 17.03 -1.64
C VAL A 283 13.87 17.09 -0.11
N ARG A 284 14.96 16.60 0.49
CA ARG A 284 15.19 16.69 1.94
C ARG A 284 15.16 18.15 2.43
N GLN A 285 15.81 19.07 1.69
CA GLN A 285 15.77 20.50 2.01
C GLN A 285 14.35 21.08 1.91
N ARG A 286 13.57 20.66 0.92
CA ARG A 286 12.18 21.08 0.80
C ARG A 286 11.33 20.62 1.98
N ILE A 287 11.45 19.36 2.36
CA ILE A 287 10.73 18.80 3.52
C ILE A 287 11.09 19.62 4.80
N GLU A 288 12.38 19.91 5.01
CA GLU A 288 12.83 20.70 6.16
C GLU A 288 12.21 22.10 6.15
N LEU A 289 12.25 22.79 5.02
CA LEU A 289 11.70 24.14 4.90
C LEU A 289 10.18 24.13 5.03
N THR A 290 9.47 23.23 4.35
CA THR A 290 8.02 23.14 4.41
C THR A 290 7.54 22.81 5.82
N SER A 291 8.15 21.83 6.48
CA SER A 291 7.79 21.47 7.86
C SER A 291 7.98 22.67 8.83
N SER A 292 9.05 23.46 8.65
CA SER A 292 9.31 24.66 9.44
C SER A 292 8.30 25.79 9.15
N LEU A 293 7.95 26.01 7.89
CA LEU A 293 7.01 27.05 7.47
C LEU A 293 5.61 26.85 8.06
N ILE A 294 5.15 25.59 8.12
CA ILE A 294 3.79 25.26 8.58
C ILE A 294 3.69 25.01 10.08
N GLU A 295 4.82 24.92 10.81
CA GLU A 295 4.88 24.48 12.21
C GLU A 295 3.97 25.31 13.13
N SER A 296 3.88 26.62 12.92
CA SER A 296 3.07 27.51 13.76
C SER A 296 1.55 27.31 13.58
N GLN A 297 1.11 26.73 12.49
CA GLN A 297 -0.30 26.53 12.14
C GLN A 297 -0.74 25.06 12.30
N ALA A 298 0.22 24.15 12.33
CA ALA A 298 -0.03 22.73 12.57
C ALA A 298 -0.15 22.43 14.07
N ALA A 299 -0.90 21.40 14.43
CA ALA A 299 -0.86 20.82 15.78
C ALA A 299 0.50 20.19 16.11
N GLY A 300 1.34 20.09 15.11
CA GLY A 300 2.73 19.66 15.14
C GLY A 300 3.18 19.18 13.77
N THR A 301 4.49 19.05 13.63
CA THR A 301 5.13 18.45 12.47
C THR A 301 5.93 17.23 12.92
N LEU A 302 5.91 16.16 12.13
CA LEU A 302 6.72 14.96 12.35
C LEU A 302 7.47 14.63 11.07
N ARG A 303 8.75 14.33 11.18
CA ARG A 303 9.59 13.82 10.10
C ARG A 303 9.98 12.39 10.45
N LEU A 304 9.64 11.45 9.59
CA LEU A 304 9.79 10.02 9.82
C LEU A 304 10.63 9.43 8.68
N GLU A 305 11.81 8.93 9.03
CA GLU A 305 12.75 8.39 8.07
C GLU A 305 12.59 6.88 7.91
N SER A 306 12.73 6.39 6.69
CA SER A 306 12.75 4.97 6.35
C SER A 306 13.91 4.23 7.04
N ARG A 307 13.74 2.93 7.26
CA ARG A 307 14.76 2.04 7.84
C ARG A 307 15.14 0.96 6.84
N GLY A 308 16.41 0.59 6.82
CA GLY A 308 16.95 -0.49 5.98
C GLY A 308 17.91 0.00 4.90
N SER A 309 18.58 -0.95 4.26
CA SER A 309 19.62 -0.69 3.25
C SER A 309 19.10 -0.76 1.82
N SER A 310 18.20 -1.71 1.53
CA SER A 310 17.59 -1.87 0.22
C SER A 310 16.32 -1.02 0.08
N ALA A 311 15.89 -0.79 -1.17
CA ALA A 311 14.64 -0.08 -1.44
C ALA A 311 13.42 -0.83 -0.89
N VAL A 312 13.42 -2.16 -0.91
CA VAL A 312 12.34 -2.98 -0.34
C VAL A 312 12.25 -2.76 1.17
N GLU A 313 13.38 -2.83 1.89
CA GLU A 313 13.42 -2.58 3.34
C GLU A 313 12.92 -1.18 3.68
N ARG A 314 13.43 -0.14 2.98
CA ARG A 314 13.08 1.25 3.25
C ARG A 314 11.58 1.53 3.04
N VAL A 315 11.03 1.13 1.92
CA VAL A 315 9.60 1.30 1.62
C VAL A 315 8.74 0.53 2.62
N MET A 316 9.08 -0.73 2.88
CA MET A 316 8.27 -1.60 3.75
C MET A 316 8.39 -1.23 5.23
N SER A 317 9.50 -0.63 5.68
CA SER A 317 9.62 -0.11 7.05
C SER A 317 8.59 1.00 7.33
N LEU A 318 8.42 1.92 6.39
CA LEU A 318 7.41 2.98 6.51
C LEU A 318 5.98 2.46 6.33
N VAL A 319 5.78 1.41 5.51
CA VAL A 319 4.50 0.71 5.40
C VAL A 319 4.11 0.09 6.75
N LEU A 320 5.00 -0.69 7.36
CA LEU A 320 4.76 -1.30 8.68
C LEU A 320 4.47 -0.25 9.75
N LEU A 321 5.27 0.83 9.77
CA LEU A 321 5.07 1.92 10.73
C LEU A 321 3.67 2.52 10.61
N GLY A 322 3.22 2.83 9.39
CA GLY A 322 1.91 3.43 9.14
C GLY A 322 0.75 2.51 9.46
N ASP A 323 0.89 1.24 9.15
CA ASP A 323 -0.11 0.24 9.48
C ASP A 323 -0.29 0.13 11.00
N LEU A 324 0.79 0.05 11.77
CA LEU A 324 0.74 0.05 13.24
C LEU A 324 0.18 1.35 13.80
N VAL A 325 0.62 2.51 13.31
CA VAL A 325 0.10 3.83 13.72
C VAL A 325 -1.40 3.90 13.54
N SER A 326 -1.92 3.42 12.41
CA SER A 326 -3.36 3.45 12.12
C SER A 326 -4.18 2.58 13.08
N ILE A 327 -3.65 1.42 13.48
CA ILE A 327 -4.29 0.54 14.47
C ILE A 327 -4.21 1.18 15.87
N TYR A 328 -3.08 1.73 16.27
CA TYR A 328 -2.97 2.43 17.55
C TYR A 328 -3.88 3.67 17.63
N LEU A 329 -4.10 4.37 16.53
CA LEU A 329 -5.10 5.44 16.46
C LEU A 329 -6.51 4.89 16.66
N ALA A 330 -6.84 3.73 16.07
CA ALA A 330 -8.12 3.06 16.30
C ALA A 330 -8.32 2.72 17.79
N VAL A 331 -7.28 2.16 18.43
CA VAL A 331 -7.29 1.84 19.86
C VAL A 331 -7.49 3.10 20.72
N LEU A 332 -6.76 4.17 20.46
CA LEU A 332 -6.91 5.44 21.19
C LEU A 332 -8.30 6.06 21.01
N LYS A 333 -8.94 5.80 19.89
CA LYS A 333 -10.32 6.22 19.61
C LYS A 333 -11.36 5.26 20.20
N GLY A 334 -11.00 4.04 20.58
CA GLY A 334 -11.87 3.00 21.08
C GLY A 334 -12.75 2.35 20.00
N VAL A 335 -12.21 2.18 18.77
CA VAL A 335 -12.92 1.54 17.66
C VAL A 335 -12.14 0.32 17.17
N ASP A 336 -12.84 -0.78 16.88
CA ASP A 336 -12.21 -1.95 16.24
C ASP A 336 -11.67 -1.55 14.86
N PRO A 337 -10.38 -1.80 14.58
CA PRO A 337 -9.81 -1.45 13.28
C PRO A 337 -10.40 -2.26 12.12
N THR A 338 -10.88 -3.47 12.34
CA THR A 338 -11.20 -4.42 11.27
C THR A 338 -12.46 -4.08 10.47
N PRO A 339 -13.65 -3.83 11.04
CA PRO A 339 -14.89 -3.64 10.28
C PRO A 339 -14.84 -2.43 9.34
N VAL A 340 -15.42 -2.58 8.14
CA VAL A 340 -15.55 -1.52 7.11
C VAL A 340 -16.97 -1.47 6.54
N ASP A 341 -17.96 -1.53 7.40
CA ASP A 341 -19.38 -1.68 7.08
C ASP A 341 -19.90 -0.69 6.03
N VAL A 342 -19.35 0.53 6.01
CA VAL A 342 -19.72 1.55 5.01
C VAL A 342 -19.32 1.12 3.59
N ILE A 343 -18.16 0.45 3.45
CA ILE A 343 -17.68 -0.06 2.15
C ILE A 343 -18.53 -1.26 1.73
N GLU A 344 -18.86 -2.15 2.66
CA GLU A 344 -19.70 -3.32 2.40
C GLU A 344 -21.09 -2.88 1.94
N ARG A 345 -21.71 -1.98 2.68
CA ARG A 345 -23.01 -1.40 2.30
C ARG A 345 -22.97 -0.72 0.92
N LEU A 346 -21.92 0.05 0.60
CA LEU A 346 -21.79 0.65 -0.72
C LEU A 346 -21.76 -0.41 -1.84
N LYS A 347 -21.05 -1.51 -1.65
CA LYS A 347 -20.99 -2.62 -2.61
C LYS A 347 -22.36 -3.31 -2.77
N GLU A 348 -23.07 -3.56 -1.68
CA GLU A 348 -24.41 -4.13 -1.70
C GLU A 348 -25.40 -3.22 -2.47
N GLU A 349 -25.39 -1.92 -2.19
CA GLU A 349 -26.26 -0.96 -2.87
C GLU A 349 -25.92 -0.80 -4.36
N LEU A 350 -24.62 -0.92 -4.76
CA LEU A 350 -24.21 -0.91 -6.15
C LEU A 350 -24.65 -2.21 -6.86
N GLY A 351 -24.43 -3.36 -6.24
CA GLY A 351 -24.83 -4.65 -6.82
C GLY A 351 -26.38 -4.83 -6.98
N ALA A 352 -27.16 -4.07 -6.20
CA ALA A 352 -28.62 -4.05 -6.30
C ALA A 352 -29.15 -3.13 -7.43
N ARG A 353 -28.29 -2.31 -8.04
CA ARG A 353 -28.67 -1.41 -9.14
C ARG A 353 -28.39 -2.12 -10.47
N GLU A 354 -29.37 -2.11 -11.37
CA GLU A 354 -29.14 -2.56 -12.75
C GLU A 354 -28.06 -1.67 -13.40
N THR A 355 -27.11 -2.31 -14.08
CA THR A 355 -26.11 -1.60 -14.86
C THR A 355 -26.81 -0.93 -16.04
N VAL A 356 -26.83 0.39 -16.08
CA VAL A 356 -27.44 1.19 -17.16
C VAL A 356 -26.59 1.14 -18.41
#